data_1688116f0e0ed5edc7356e955e7d5f1f
#
_entry.id   1688116f0e0ed5edc7356e955e7d5f1f
#
_cell.length_a   1.000
_cell.length_b   1.000
_cell.length_c   1.000
_cell.angle_alpha   90.00
_cell.angle_beta   90.00
_cell.angle_gamma   90.00
#
_symmetry.space_group_name_H-M   'P 1'
#
loop_
_entity.id
_entity.type
_entity.pdbx_description
1 polymer ?
#
loop_
_entity_poly.entity_id
_entity_poly.type
_entity_poly.pdbx_seq_one_letter_code
_entity_poly.pdbx_strand_id
1 'polypeptide(L)'
;TGNMLCGNQLKNVGLSIIIDGNTAAEEFGDLDFTDGGLEGPIGFKVSRKCVNALMNGSRVQAIIDMKPAVEIEDLQARIAALWNEIAKDKRSANKLYKDRFKILLTKVLPMQLIPGFVKMNPNADHKSLAKALKGWKMDMEGYVGYERCVVAAGGVSQDEMTPKTLESRLVPGLYFAGEILDLDGDTGGYNLQIAFSTGYLAGSSAARTLTSK
;
A
#
# COMPACT_ATOMS: atom_id res chain seq x y z
N THR A 1 7.83 -9.51 -12.00
CA THR A 1 8.05 -9.88 -10.58
C THR A 1 6.71 -9.96 -9.86
N GLY A 2 5.72 -9.15 -10.22
CA GLY A 2 4.38 -9.14 -9.62
C GLY A 2 3.70 -10.50 -9.56
N ASN A 3 3.75 -11.28 -10.63
CA ASN A 3 3.12 -12.61 -10.69
C ASN A 3 3.66 -13.63 -9.65
N MET A 4 4.91 -13.48 -9.17
CA MET A 4 5.48 -14.42 -8.19
C MET A 4 5.04 -14.14 -6.76
N LEU A 5 4.57 -12.94 -6.47
CA LEU A 5 4.14 -12.50 -5.14
C LEU A 5 2.61 -12.41 -5.05
N CYS A 6 1.91 -12.45 -6.19
CA CYS A 6 0.45 -12.34 -6.26
C CYS A 6 -0.25 -13.37 -5.35
N GLY A 7 -1.30 -12.91 -4.65
CA GLY A 7 -2.06 -13.71 -3.70
C GLY A 7 -1.47 -13.80 -2.30
N ASN A 8 -0.36 -13.12 -2.04
CA ASN A 8 0.23 -13.06 -0.70
C ASN A 8 -0.13 -11.78 0.03
N GLN A 9 -0.45 -11.92 1.31
CA GLN A 9 -0.68 -10.82 2.24
C GLN A 9 0.49 -10.70 3.22
N LEU A 10 0.95 -9.48 3.43
CA LEU A 10 1.88 -9.12 4.49
C LEU A 10 1.09 -8.44 5.62
N LYS A 11 1.29 -8.92 6.86
CA LYS A 11 0.63 -8.35 8.03
C LYS A 11 1.61 -7.54 8.87
N ASN A 12 1.14 -6.39 9.36
CA ASN A 12 1.89 -5.54 10.27
C ASN A 12 3.29 -5.20 9.74
N VAL A 13 3.37 -4.75 8.49
CA VAL A 13 4.62 -4.30 7.85
C VAL A 13 4.68 -2.78 7.80
N GLY A 14 5.90 -2.23 7.73
CA GLY A 14 6.13 -0.84 7.39
C GLY A 14 6.21 -0.68 5.87
N LEU A 15 5.64 0.40 5.36
CA LEU A 15 5.70 0.78 3.96
C LEU A 15 6.16 2.23 3.85
N SER A 16 7.32 2.45 3.26
CA SER A 16 7.80 3.80 2.91
C SER A 16 7.74 4.01 1.41
N ILE A 17 7.18 5.13 0.98
CA ILE A 17 7.15 5.55 -0.43
C ILE A 17 8.22 6.60 -0.64
N ILE A 18 9.10 6.34 -1.60
CA ILE A 18 10.18 7.24 -2.00
C ILE A 18 9.83 7.79 -3.40
N ILE A 19 9.77 9.12 -3.51
CA ILE A 19 9.56 9.83 -4.77
C ILE A 19 10.79 10.67 -5.05
N ASP A 20 11.45 10.42 -6.18
CA ASP A 20 12.67 11.12 -6.60
C ASP A 20 13.75 11.18 -5.51
N GLY A 21 13.88 10.09 -4.73
CA GLY A 21 14.87 9.95 -3.66
C GLY A 21 14.44 10.49 -2.29
N ASN A 22 13.27 11.12 -2.18
CA ASN A 22 12.76 11.66 -0.93
C ASN A 22 11.60 10.81 -0.37
N THR A 23 11.54 10.64 0.94
CA THR A 23 10.42 9.97 1.60
C THR A 23 9.16 10.83 1.49
N ALA A 24 8.16 10.33 0.79
CA ALA A 24 6.89 11.01 0.55
C ALA A 24 5.76 10.53 1.47
N ALA A 25 5.80 9.27 1.89
CA ALA A 25 4.83 8.69 2.82
C ALA A 25 5.45 7.54 3.59
N GLU A 26 4.95 7.34 4.81
CA GLU A 26 5.25 6.18 5.66
C GLU A 26 3.96 5.68 6.27
N GLU A 27 3.69 4.38 6.14
CA GLU A 27 2.51 3.72 6.66
C GLU A 27 2.89 2.42 7.37
N PHE A 28 2.04 2.02 8.31
CA PHE A 28 2.15 0.74 9.02
C PHE A 28 0.82 0.00 8.96
N GLY A 29 0.86 -1.29 8.63
CA GLY A 29 -0.32 -2.13 8.56
C GLY A 29 -0.19 -3.30 7.60
N ASP A 30 -1.33 -3.74 7.06
CA ASP A 30 -1.40 -4.86 6.14
C ASP A 30 -1.26 -4.40 4.69
N LEU A 31 -0.51 -5.18 3.90
CA LEU A 31 -0.22 -4.94 2.49
C LEU A 31 -0.46 -6.22 1.69
N ASP A 32 -1.15 -6.12 0.58
CA ASP A 32 -1.49 -7.23 -0.29
C ASP A 32 -0.71 -7.16 -1.61
N PHE A 33 -0.21 -8.30 -2.05
CA PHE A 33 0.31 -8.48 -3.40
C PHE A 33 -0.78 -9.06 -4.28
N THR A 34 -1.25 -8.29 -5.24
CA THR A 34 -2.26 -8.72 -6.22
C THR A 34 -1.69 -8.77 -7.62
N ASP A 35 -2.48 -9.15 -8.59
CA ASP A 35 -2.13 -9.05 -10.01
C ASP A 35 -2.06 -7.58 -10.48
N GLY A 36 -2.72 -6.66 -9.77
CA GLY A 36 -2.61 -5.21 -9.95
C GLY A 36 -1.37 -4.57 -9.31
N GLY A 37 -0.70 -5.27 -8.41
CA GLY A 37 0.51 -4.77 -7.73
C GLY A 37 0.42 -4.78 -6.21
N LEU A 38 0.72 -3.64 -5.59
CA LEU A 38 0.61 -3.45 -4.14
C LEU A 38 -0.74 -2.83 -3.80
N GLU A 39 -1.53 -3.53 -3.03
CA GLU A 39 -2.88 -3.14 -2.60
C GLU A 39 -3.03 -3.32 -1.08
N GLY A 40 -4.27 -3.40 -0.60
CA GLY A 40 -4.57 -3.54 0.82
C GLY A 40 -4.57 -2.20 1.58
N PRO A 41 -4.84 -2.23 2.89
CA PRO A 41 -5.10 -1.03 3.68
C PRO A 41 -4.05 0.07 3.55
N ILE A 42 -2.76 -0.27 3.67
CA ILE A 42 -1.69 0.74 3.56
C ILE A 42 -1.32 1.05 2.11
N GLY A 43 -1.54 0.12 1.18
CA GLY A 43 -1.39 0.35 -0.26
C GLY A 43 -2.37 1.42 -0.75
N PHE A 44 -3.63 1.35 -0.35
CA PHE A 44 -4.65 2.34 -0.71
C PHE A 44 -4.34 3.73 -0.15
N LYS A 45 -3.86 3.84 1.09
CA LYS A 45 -3.50 5.14 1.70
C LYS A 45 -2.41 5.89 0.92
N VAL A 46 -1.43 5.18 0.38
CA VAL A 46 -0.33 5.81 -0.36
C VAL A 46 -0.59 5.94 -1.85
N SER A 47 -1.61 5.26 -2.40
CA SER A 47 -1.85 5.12 -3.83
C SER A 47 -1.97 6.47 -4.55
N ARG A 48 -2.75 7.42 -4.01
CA ARG A 48 -2.93 8.76 -4.62
C ARG A 48 -1.59 9.49 -4.81
N LYS A 49 -0.70 9.46 -3.80
CA LYS A 49 0.62 10.07 -3.91
C LYS A 49 1.47 9.40 -4.97
N CYS A 50 1.44 8.06 -5.01
CA CYS A 50 2.17 7.28 -6.01
C CYS A 50 1.67 7.55 -7.42
N VAL A 51 0.35 7.52 -7.64
CA VAL A 51 -0.28 7.76 -8.95
C VAL A 51 0.05 9.18 -9.45
N ASN A 52 -0.14 10.20 -8.62
CA ASN A 52 0.17 11.58 -8.98
C ASN A 52 1.65 11.76 -9.36
N ALA A 53 2.56 11.15 -8.61
CA ALA A 53 3.99 11.21 -8.90
C ALA A 53 4.33 10.51 -10.24
N LEU A 54 3.78 9.31 -10.48
CA LEU A 54 3.97 8.56 -11.73
C LEU A 54 3.40 9.32 -12.94
N MET A 55 2.23 9.94 -12.81
CA MET A 55 1.62 10.77 -13.86
C MET A 55 2.50 11.98 -14.21
N ASN A 56 3.21 12.52 -13.24
CA ASN A 56 4.16 13.63 -13.43
C ASN A 56 5.56 13.15 -13.88
N GLY A 57 5.75 11.87 -14.15
CA GLY A 57 7.02 11.32 -14.62
C GLY A 57 8.08 11.11 -13.54
N SER A 58 7.72 11.22 -12.26
CA SER A 58 8.62 10.98 -11.14
C SER A 58 8.94 9.49 -10.98
N ARG A 59 10.13 9.19 -10.45
CA ARG A 59 10.50 7.83 -10.05
C ARG A 59 9.90 7.53 -8.68
N VAL A 60 9.10 6.47 -8.61
CA VAL A 60 8.45 6.03 -7.38
C VAL A 60 8.97 4.66 -6.96
N GLN A 61 9.34 4.53 -5.69
CA GLN A 61 9.80 3.27 -5.09
C GLN A 61 9.01 3.00 -3.81
N ALA A 62 8.61 1.75 -3.62
CA ALA A 62 8.11 1.22 -2.35
C ALA A 62 9.25 0.50 -1.62
N ILE A 63 9.40 0.77 -0.33
CA ILE A 63 10.31 0.07 0.57
C ILE A 63 9.47 -0.58 1.66
N ILE A 64 9.53 -1.91 1.72
CA ILE A 64 8.77 -2.68 2.71
C ILE A 64 9.71 -3.10 3.84
N ASP A 65 9.36 -2.73 5.07
CA ASP A 65 9.95 -3.28 6.29
C ASP A 65 9.09 -4.45 6.78
N MET A 66 9.61 -5.65 6.65
CA MET A 66 8.93 -6.90 7.06
C MET A 66 8.96 -7.12 8.58
N LYS A 67 9.74 -6.35 9.33
CA LYS A 67 9.97 -6.51 10.77
C LYS A 67 10.06 -5.13 11.47
N PRO A 68 9.03 -4.27 11.32
CA PRO A 68 9.11 -2.88 11.81
C PRO A 68 9.25 -2.78 13.34
N ALA A 69 8.71 -3.75 14.08
CA ALA A 69 8.79 -3.78 15.54
C ALA A 69 10.12 -4.29 16.10
N VAL A 70 11.10 -4.63 15.24
CA VAL A 70 12.38 -5.19 15.65
C VAL A 70 13.50 -4.29 15.17
N GLU A 71 14.39 -3.89 16.06
CA GLU A 71 15.58 -3.12 15.72
C GLU A 71 16.53 -3.93 14.83
N ILE A 72 17.28 -3.25 13.99
CA ILE A 72 18.12 -3.91 12.98
C ILE A 72 19.21 -4.78 13.63
N GLU A 73 19.76 -4.33 14.76
CA GLU A 73 20.79 -5.03 15.52
C GLU A 73 20.24 -6.35 16.11
N ASP A 74 19.03 -6.30 16.69
CA ASP A 74 18.37 -7.48 17.25
C ASP A 74 18.01 -8.49 16.16
N LEU A 75 17.54 -8.01 15.02
CA LEU A 75 17.24 -8.86 13.86
C LEU A 75 18.51 -9.52 13.32
N GLN A 76 19.62 -8.79 13.24
CA GLN A 76 20.93 -9.34 12.85
C GLN A 76 21.40 -10.42 13.83
N ALA A 77 21.33 -10.15 15.13
CA ALA A 77 21.71 -11.12 16.16
C ALA A 77 20.87 -12.41 16.07
N ARG A 78 19.55 -12.26 15.89
CA ARG A 78 18.63 -13.40 15.72
C ARG A 78 18.94 -14.21 14.47
N ILE A 79 19.21 -13.57 13.33
CA ILE A 79 19.56 -14.24 12.07
C ILE A 79 20.89 -14.97 12.22
N ALA A 80 21.90 -14.36 12.88
CA ALA A 80 23.17 -15.00 13.14
C ALA A 80 23.04 -16.25 14.04
N ALA A 81 22.20 -16.17 15.09
CA ALA A 81 21.90 -17.32 15.95
C ALA A 81 21.25 -18.46 15.14
N LEU A 82 20.23 -18.16 14.35
CA LEU A 82 19.57 -19.15 13.47
C LEU A 82 20.53 -19.77 12.46
N TRP A 83 21.42 -18.97 11.88
CA TRP A 83 22.45 -19.47 10.95
C TRP A 83 23.39 -20.44 11.62
N ASN A 84 23.82 -20.13 12.85
CA ASN A 84 24.71 -21.04 13.64
C ASN A 84 23.98 -22.32 14.05
N GLU A 85 22.69 -22.26 14.39
CA GLU A 85 21.88 -23.46 14.64
C GLU A 85 21.80 -24.36 13.41
N ILE A 86 21.53 -23.80 12.24
CA ILE A 86 21.46 -24.52 10.97
C ILE A 86 22.82 -25.18 10.64
N ALA A 87 23.93 -24.51 10.94
CA ALA A 87 25.26 -25.02 10.70
C ALA A 87 25.61 -26.20 11.64
N LYS A 88 25.07 -26.23 12.84
CA LYS A 88 25.31 -27.30 13.86
C LYS A 88 24.35 -28.49 13.72
N ASP A 89 23.20 -28.30 13.10
CA ASP A 89 22.20 -29.36 12.92
C ASP A 89 22.74 -30.44 11.96
N LYS A 90 22.77 -31.68 12.43
CA LYS A 90 23.25 -32.85 11.66
C LYS A 90 22.57 -33.03 10.30
N ARG A 91 21.34 -32.56 10.14
CA ARG A 91 20.54 -32.64 8.90
C ARG A 91 20.93 -31.59 7.87
N SER A 92 21.56 -30.50 8.31
CA SER A 92 21.91 -29.35 7.48
C SER A 92 23.42 -29.04 7.45
N ALA A 93 24.22 -29.52 8.40
CA ALA A 93 25.63 -29.21 8.51
C ALA A 93 26.43 -29.51 7.22
N ASN A 94 26.12 -30.64 6.56
CA ASN A 94 26.78 -31.04 5.33
C ASN A 94 26.14 -30.50 4.04
N LYS A 95 25.07 -29.66 4.14
CA LYS A 95 24.44 -29.07 2.98
C LYS A 95 25.26 -27.90 2.44
N LEU A 96 25.12 -27.66 1.14
CA LEU A 96 25.70 -26.48 0.50
C LEU A 96 25.19 -25.18 1.14
N TYR A 97 25.98 -24.12 1.07
CA TYR A 97 25.62 -22.81 1.57
C TYR A 97 24.19 -22.37 1.11
N LYS A 98 23.92 -22.53 -0.20
CA LYS A 98 22.64 -22.18 -0.82
C LYS A 98 21.44 -22.89 -0.17
N ASP A 99 21.59 -24.16 0.18
CA ASP A 99 20.51 -24.94 0.79
C ASP A 99 20.30 -24.55 2.26
N ARG A 100 21.40 -24.28 2.98
CA ARG A 100 21.33 -23.75 4.34
C ARG A 100 20.67 -22.35 4.36
N PHE A 101 21.00 -21.51 3.38
CA PHE A 101 20.38 -20.19 3.26
C PHE A 101 18.87 -20.29 2.98
N LYS A 102 18.43 -21.23 2.14
CA LYS A 102 16.99 -21.51 1.95
C LYS A 102 16.31 -21.93 3.26
N ILE A 103 16.95 -22.79 4.06
CA ILE A 103 16.42 -23.17 5.39
C ILE A 103 16.31 -21.93 6.29
N LEU A 104 17.30 -21.03 6.29
CA LEU A 104 17.23 -19.78 7.04
C LEU A 104 16.04 -18.92 6.59
N LEU A 105 15.82 -18.77 5.29
CA LEU A 105 14.70 -18.00 4.75
C LEU A 105 13.35 -18.54 5.24
N THR A 106 13.15 -19.85 5.31
CA THR A 106 11.90 -20.44 5.82
C THR A 106 11.64 -20.17 7.31
N LYS A 107 12.67 -19.79 8.08
CA LYS A 107 12.53 -19.43 9.50
C LYS A 107 12.13 -17.95 9.71
N VAL A 108 12.32 -17.10 8.71
CA VAL A 108 12.12 -15.65 8.82
C VAL A 108 11.07 -15.09 7.86
N LEU A 109 10.71 -15.81 6.80
CA LEU A 109 9.74 -15.46 5.78
C LEU A 109 8.71 -16.58 5.57
N PRO A 110 7.45 -16.23 5.24
CA PRO A 110 6.50 -17.18 4.68
C PRO A 110 7.06 -17.82 3.41
N MET A 111 6.84 -19.14 3.27
CA MET A 111 7.44 -19.93 2.18
C MET A 111 7.08 -19.39 0.79
N GLN A 112 5.85 -18.90 0.64
CA GLN A 112 5.32 -18.35 -0.62
C GLN A 112 6.05 -17.08 -1.09
N LEU A 113 6.60 -16.30 -0.17
CA LEU A 113 7.32 -15.07 -0.48
C LEU A 113 8.79 -15.31 -0.89
N ILE A 114 9.37 -16.44 -0.49
CA ILE A 114 10.80 -16.72 -0.69
C ILE A 114 11.24 -16.60 -2.15
N PRO A 115 10.52 -17.16 -3.15
CA PRO A 115 10.97 -17.05 -4.54
C PRO A 115 11.03 -15.60 -5.04
N GLY A 116 10.01 -14.80 -4.73
CA GLY A 116 9.97 -13.38 -5.08
C GLY A 116 11.02 -12.56 -4.34
N PHE A 117 11.17 -12.80 -3.04
CA PHE A 117 12.19 -12.14 -2.21
C PHE A 117 13.61 -12.39 -2.71
N VAL A 118 13.96 -13.64 -3.00
CA VAL A 118 15.31 -14.02 -3.51
C VAL A 118 15.55 -13.40 -4.89
N LYS A 119 14.55 -13.40 -5.77
CA LYS A 119 14.68 -12.81 -7.12
C LYS A 119 14.96 -11.30 -7.03
N MET A 120 14.33 -10.61 -6.09
CA MET A 120 14.50 -9.16 -5.91
C MET A 120 15.74 -8.80 -5.08
N ASN A 121 16.28 -9.76 -4.31
CA ASN A 121 17.46 -9.59 -3.50
C ASN A 121 18.53 -10.65 -3.86
N PRO A 122 19.04 -10.67 -5.10
CA PRO A 122 19.90 -11.76 -5.59
C PRO A 122 21.24 -11.87 -4.85
N ASN A 123 21.68 -10.77 -4.25
CA ASN A 123 22.93 -10.67 -3.50
C ASN A 123 22.75 -10.83 -1.97
N ALA A 124 21.51 -11.10 -1.52
CA ALA A 124 21.27 -11.30 -0.10
C ALA A 124 21.91 -12.58 0.39
N ASP A 125 22.59 -12.47 1.51
CA ASP A 125 23.21 -13.56 2.24
C ASP A 125 22.78 -13.52 3.73
N HIS A 126 23.25 -14.46 4.54
CA HIS A 126 22.89 -14.52 5.96
C HIS A 126 23.34 -13.29 6.77
N LYS A 127 24.35 -12.51 6.29
CA LYS A 127 24.84 -11.31 6.96
C LYS A 127 24.03 -10.07 6.58
N SER A 128 23.59 -10.00 5.32
CA SER A 128 22.81 -8.87 4.77
C SER A 128 21.30 -9.07 4.88
N LEU A 129 20.84 -10.27 5.27
CA LEU A 129 19.41 -10.63 5.29
C LEU A 129 18.57 -9.68 6.16
N ALA A 130 19.07 -9.25 7.32
CA ALA A 130 18.34 -8.30 8.17
C ALA A 130 18.05 -6.98 7.44
N LYS A 131 19.05 -6.44 6.73
CA LYS A 131 18.87 -5.22 5.93
C LYS A 131 17.90 -5.44 4.77
N ALA A 132 17.96 -6.60 4.11
CA ALA A 132 17.04 -6.93 3.03
C ALA A 132 15.59 -7.11 3.51
N LEU A 133 15.38 -7.64 4.72
CA LEU A 133 14.05 -7.78 5.33
C LEU A 133 13.47 -6.43 5.78
N LYS A 134 14.29 -5.51 6.25
CA LYS A 134 13.85 -4.17 6.67
C LYS A 134 13.83 -3.14 5.54
N GLY A 135 14.37 -3.47 4.38
CA GLY A 135 14.46 -2.55 3.26
C GLY A 135 14.20 -3.28 1.93
N TRP A 136 13.09 -4.03 1.84
CA TRP A 136 12.71 -4.71 0.61
C TRP A 136 12.17 -3.70 -0.40
N LYS A 137 13.00 -3.36 -1.40
CA LYS A 137 12.74 -2.32 -2.38
C LYS A 137 12.02 -2.85 -3.61
N MET A 138 11.08 -2.06 -4.11
CA MET A 138 10.34 -2.31 -5.34
C MET A 138 10.19 -1.00 -6.11
N ASP A 139 10.61 -0.98 -7.39
CA ASP A 139 10.29 0.13 -8.29
C ASP A 139 8.84 0.01 -8.74
N MET A 140 8.10 1.09 -8.71
CA MET A 140 6.73 1.18 -9.19
C MET A 140 6.75 1.70 -10.62
N GLU A 141 6.32 0.85 -11.56
CA GLU A 141 6.39 1.13 -13.00
C GLU A 141 5.08 1.71 -13.57
N GLY A 142 4.00 1.65 -12.78
CA GLY A 142 2.69 2.11 -13.22
C GLY A 142 1.60 1.91 -12.17
N TYR A 143 0.37 2.11 -12.59
CA TYR A 143 -0.86 1.94 -11.80
C TYR A 143 -1.97 1.33 -12.66
N VAL A 144 -3.00 0.77 -12.03
CA VAL A 144 -4.05 0.00 -12.73
C VAL A 144 -5.18 0.84 -13.33
N GLY A 145 -5.25 2.14 -13.03
CA GLY A 145 -6.26 3.04 -13.58
C GLY A 145 -7.66 2.85 -13.00
N TYR A 146 -8.64 3.51 -13.63
CA TYR A 146 -10.01 3.60 -13.13
C TYR A 146 -10.75 2.26 -13.12
N GLU A 147 -10.43 1.32 -14.00
CA GLU A 147 -11.13 0.03 -14.09
C GLU A 147 -11.04 -0.80 -12.80
N ARG A 148 -10.03 -0.54 -11.98
CA ARG A 148 -9.76 -1.28 -10.74
C ARG A 148 -9.61 -0.36 -9.53
N CYS A 149 -9.89 0.92 -9.65
CA CYS A 149 -9.83 1.81 -8.50
C CYS A 149 -10.96 1.49 -7.50
N VAL A 150 -10.64 1.55 -6.22
CA VAL A 150 -11.61 1.35 -5.13
C VAL A 150 -12.38 2.65 -4.88
N VAL A 151 -11.71 3.80 -5.04
CA VAL A 151 -12.27 5.15 -4.92
C VAL A 151 -11.65 6.00 -6.02
N ALA A 152 -12.51 6.76 -6.73
CA ALA A 152 -12.04 7.76 -7.69
C ALA A 152 -11.67 9.06 -6.97
N ALA A 153 -10.59 9.69 -7.38
CA ALA A 153 -10.22 11.04 -6.97
C ALA A 153 -10.48 12.02 -8.12
N GLY A 154 -10.96 13.22 -7.78
CA GLY A 154 -11.46 14.19 -8.75
C GLY A 154 -12.98 14.15 -8.86
N GLY A 155 -13.56 15.13 -9.55
CA GLY A 155 -15.01 15.25 -9.71
C GLY A 155 -15.47 16.69 -9.86
N VAL A 156 -16.72 16.96 -9.48
CA VAL A 156 -17.28 18.31 -9.48
C VAL A 156 -16.63 19.14 -8.38
N SER A 157 -16.04 20.28 -8.78
CA SER A 157 -15.34 21.18 -7.85
C SER A 157 -16.26 21.67 -6.73
N GLN A 158 -15.74 21.64 -5.50
CA GLN A 158 -16.46 22.17 -4.34
C GLN A 158 -16.76 23.68 -4.47
N ASP A 159 -15.94 24.41 -5.24
CA ASP A 159 -16.14 25.84 -5.50
C ASP A 159 -17.36 26.11 -6.39
N GLU A 160 -17.83 25.12 -7.15
CA GLU A 160 -19.00 25.23 -8.01
C GLU A 160 -20.31 24.84 -7.30
N MET A 161 -20.24 24.56 -6.00
CA MET A 161 -21.39 24.16 -5.19
C MET A 161 -21.57 25.07 -3.98
N THR A 162 -22.79 25.11 -3.50
CA THR A 162 -23.13 25.76 -2.23
C THR A 162 -22.90 24.77 -1.07
N PRO A 163 -21.96 24.99 -0.16
CA PRO A 163 -21.59 24.00 0.86
C PRO A 163 -22.71 23.56 1.80
N LYS A 164 -23.70 24.43 2.01
CA LYS A 164 -24.84 24.18 2.90
C LYS A 164 -25.97 23.37 2.26
N THR A 165 -26.00 23.25 0.95
CA THR A 165 -27.10 22.60 0.21
C THR A 165 -26.61 21.57 -0.80
N LEU A 166 -25.38 21.68 -1.23
CA LEU A 166 -24.76 20.94 -2.34
C LEU A 166 -25.45 21.22 -3.68
N GLU A 167 -26.15 22.34 -3.78
CA GLU A 167 -26.71 22.83 -5.02
C GLU A 167 -25.64 23.47 -5.89
N SER A 168 -25.70 23.22 -7.19
CA SER A 168 -24.83 23.86 -8.17
C SER A 168 -25.00 25.37 -8.14
N ARG A 169 -23.91 26.10 -8.18
CA ARG A 169 -23.93 27.57 -8.37
C ARG A 169 -24.15 27.96 -9.83
N LEU A 170 -23.94 27.00 -10.76
CA LEU A 170 -24.08 27.25 -12.19
C LEU A 170 -25.47 26.90 -12.73
N VAL A 171 -26.10 25.86 -12.17
CA VAL A 171 -27.37 25.32 -12.64
C VAL A 171 -28.35 25.24 -11.46
N PRO A 172 -29.31 26.15 -11.35
CA PRO A 172 -30.30 26.10 -10.27
C PRO A 172 -31.11 24.80 -10.28
N GLY A 173 -31.32 24.22 -9.09
CA GLY A 173 -32.07 22.98 -8.92
C GLY A 173 -31.25 21.70 -9.20
N LEU A 174 -29.98 21.80 -9.56
CA LEU A 174 -29.06 20.67 -9.72
C LEU A 174 -28.26 20.48 -8.44
N TYR A 175 -28.27 19.26 -7.88
CA TYR A 175 -27.58 18.90 -6.66
C TYR A 175 -26.60 17.77 -6.91
N PHE A 176 -25.47 17.76 -6.20
CA PHE A 176 -24.45 16.72 -6.29
C PHE A 176 -24.25 16.03 -4.95
N ALA A 177 -23.97 14.73 -4.95
CA ALA A 177 -23.68 13.97 -3.74
C ALA A 177 -22.81 12.74 -4.04
N GLY A 178 -22.09 12.27 -3.03
CA GLY A 178 -21.29 11.06 -3.14
C GLY A 178 -19.99 11.26 -3.90
N GLU A 179 -19.50 10.21 -4.53
CA GLU A 179 -18.17 10.15 -5.15
C GLU A 179 -18.02 11.01 -6.42
N ILE A 180 -19.13 11.57 -6.94
CA ILE A 180 -19.06 12.55 -8.03
C ILE A 180 -18.44 13.90 -7.60
N LEU A 181 -18.43 14.17 -6.30
CA LEU A 181 -17.78 15.34 -5.73
C LEU A 181 -16.26 15.18 -5.77
N ASP A 182 -15.51 16.25 -6.04
CA ASP A 182 -14.07 16.27 -5.84
C ASP A 182 -13.75 16.30 -4.33
N LEU A 183 -14.11 15.20 -3.67
CA LEU A 183 -13.96 15.01 -2.23
C LEU A 183 -13.75 13.52 -1.95
N ASP A 184 -12.53 13.16 -1.61
CA ASP A 184 -12.14 11.81 -1.22
C ASP A 184 -11.50 11.82 0.18
N GLY A 185 -11.80 10.80 0.94
CA GLY A 185 -11.25 10.56 2.27
C GLY A 185 -10.32 9.35 2.29
N ASP A 186 -9.58 9.21 3.38
CA ASP A 186 -8.71 8.07 3.62
C ASP A 186 -9.47 6.74 3.63
N THR A 187 -8.73 5.64 3.43
CA THR A 187 -9.24 4.28 3.61
C THR A 187 -9.70 4.06 5.05
N GLY A 188 -10.88 3.44 5.24
CA GLY A 188 -11.44 3.18 6.57
C GLY A 188 -12.93 3.51 6.68
N GLY A 189 -13.66 3.58 5.57
CA GLY A 189 -15.10 3.85 5.54
C GLY A 189 -15.46 5.34 5.42
N TYR A 190 -14.48 6.24 5.40
CA TYR A 190 -14.71 7.69 5.29
C TYR A 190 -15.42 8.06 3.98
N ASN A 191 -15.11 7.42 2.85
CA ASN A 191 -15.74 7.68 1.57
C ASN A 191 -17.23 7.30 1.57
N LEU A 192 -17.60 6.19 2.22
CA LEU A 192 -19.00 5.83 2.43
C LEU A 192 -19.72 6.84 3.33
N GLN A 193 -19.07 7.29 4.39
CA GLN A 193 -19.63 8.32 5.27
C GLN A 193 -19.85 9.66 4.53
N ILE A 194 -18.89 10.06 3.69
CA ILE A 194 -19.02 11.23 2.82
C ILE A 194 -20.24 11.05 1.89
N ALA A 195 -20.37 9.90 1.24
CA ALA A 195 -21.48 9.63 0.34
C ALA A 195 -22.83 9.69 1.05
N PHE A 196 -22.97 9.09 2.23
CA PHE A 196 -24.21 9.15 3.02
C PHE A 196 -24.54 10.55 3.50
N SER A 197 -23.56 11.28 4.01
CA SER A 197 -23.74 12.64 4.54
C SER A 197 -24.12 13.62 3.44
N THR A 198 -23.42 13.57 2.31
CA THR A 198 -23.70 14.45 1.16
C THR A 198 -25.02 14.07 0.48
N GLY A 199 -25.36 12.78 0.39
CA GLY A 199 -26.65 12.32 -0.12
C GLY A 199 -27.82 12.82 0.72
N TYR A 200 -27.72 12.73 2.04
CA TYR A 200 -28.73 13.27 2.96
C TYR A 200 -28.88 14.79 2.81
N LEU A 201 -27.76 15.51 2.76
CA LEU A 201 -27.77 16.98 2.66
C LEU A 201 -28.39 17.45 1.33
N ALA A 202 -27.93 16.89 0.21
CA ALA A 202 -28.42 17.23 -1.12
C ALA A 202 -29.92 16.90 -1.26
N GLY A 203 -30.34 15.71 -0.86
CA GLY A 203 -31.72 15.26 -0.92
C GLY A 203 -32.66 16.11 -0.05
N SER A 204 -32.26 16.41 1.19
CA SER A 204 -33.03 17.26 2.09
C SER A 204 -33.15 18.71 1.57
N SER A 205 -32.08 19.21 0.94
CA SER A 205 -32.08 20.55 0.35
C SER A 205 -32.98 20.64 -0.87
N ALA A 206 -32.92 19.67 -1.77
CA ALA A 206 -33.79 19.58 -2.93
C ALA A 206 -35.28 19.51 -2.54
N ALA A 207 -35.61 18.67 -1.55
CA ALA A 207 -36.98 18.56 -1.05
C ALA A 207 -37.53 19.91 -0.49
N ARG A 208 -36.74 20.64 0.28
CA ARG A 208 -37.11 21.94 0.83
C ARG A 208 -37.37 22.99 -0.29
N THR A 209 -36.56 22.99 -1.32
CA THR A 209 -36.72 23.90 -2.47
C THR A 209 -38.02 23.64 -3.21
N LEU A 210 -38.44 22.38 -3.32
CA LEU A 210 -39.72 22.01 -3.95
C LEU A 210 -40.93 22.39 -3.12
N THR A 211 -40.83 22.33 -1.78
CA THR A 211 -41.96 22.68 -0.88
C THR A 211 -42.10 24.18 -0.63
N SER A 212 -41.11 24.97 -1.04
CA SER A 212 -41.14 26.45 -0.89
C SER A 212 -41.64 27.17 -2.13
N LYS A 213 -42.04 26.44 -3.16
CA LYS A 213 -42.73 26.93 -4.37
C LYS A 213 -44.22 26.65 -4.27
#